data_8f8fb9b1784d197c30127e5f385a4ab4
#
_entry.id   8f8fb9b1784d197c30127e5f385a4ab4
#
_cell.length_a   1.000
_cell.length_b   1.000
_cell.length_c   1.000
_cell.angle_alpha   90.00
_cell.angle_beta   90.00
_cell.angle_gamma   90.00
#
_symmetry.space_group_name_H-M   'P 1'
#
loop_
_entity.id
_entity.type
_entity.pdbx_description
1 polymer ?
#
loop_
_entity_poly.entity_id
_entity_poly.type
_entity_poly.pdbx_seq_one_letter_code
_entity_poly.pdbx_strand_id
1 'polypeptide(L)'
;MKIIEKEYPTGKNAMCGDIIITNDNEYLLIGWDYHTQKAITIDIKKTTNNVRIFEYIEEIREKYANCRVIPAGEITMTFFE
;
A
#
# COMPACT_ATOMS: atom_id res chain seq x y z
N MET A 1 -14.60 29.87 -12.48
CA MET A 1 -13.88 29.29 -11.33
C MET A 1 -13.29 27.95 -11.69
N LYS A 2 -12.06 27.78 -11.35
CA LYS A 2 -11.36 26.55 -11.67
C LYS A 2 -11.22 25.70 -10.41
N ILE A 3 -11.82 24.52 -10.45
CA ILE A 3 -11.72 23.58 -9.34
C ILE A 3 -10.58 22.62 -9.66
N ILE A 4 -9.60 22.61 -8.79
CA ILE A 4 -8.49 21.66 -8.92
C ILE A 4 -8.80 20.47 -8.03
N GLU A 5 -9.14 19.36 -8.65
CA GLU A 5 -9.31 18.12 -7.92
C GLU A 5 -7.95 17.42 -7.84
N LYS A 6 -7.55 17.12 -6.64
CA LYS A 6 -6.34 16.35 -6.43
C LYS A 6 -6.67 14.89 -6.61
N GLU A 7 -6.18 14.31 -7.69
CA GLU A 7 -6.31 12.89 -7.92
C GLU A 7 -5.31 12.15 -7.07
N TYR A 8 -5.81 11.22 -6.29
CA TYR A 8 -4.95 10.32 -5.53
C TYR A 8 -4.64 9.09 -6.35
N PRO A 9 -3.41 8.58 -6.30
CA PRO A 9 -3.09 7.32 -6.97
C PRO A 9 -3.97 6.20 -6.45
N THR A 10 -4.24 5.25 -7.31
CA THR A 10 -4.99 4.05 -6.94
C THR A 10 -4.09 2.83 -6.97
N GLY A 11 -4.61 1.73 -6.46
CA GLY A 11 -3.87 0.47 -6.41
C GLY A 11 -3.41 -0.06 -7.76
N LYS A 12 -3.99 0.43 -8.86
CA LYS A 12 -3.59 -0.01 -10.22
C LYS A 12 -2.11 0.23 -10.50
N ASN A 13 -1.54 1.27 -9.90
CA ASN A 13 -0.15 1.65 -10.13
C ASN A 13 0.68 1.59 -8.85
N ALA A 14 0.20 0.85 -7.86
CA ALA A 14 0.90 0.75 -6.57
C ALA A 14 2.27 0.10 -6.74
N MET A 15 3.22 0.57 -5.97
CA MET A 15 4.60 0.09 -5.99
C MET A 15 5.07 -0.22 -4.58
N CYS A 16 6.17 -0.94 -4.48
CA CYS A 16 6.77 -1.22 -3.16
C CYS A 16 7.08 0.09 -2.43
N GLY A 17 6.74 0.11 -1.15
CA GLY A 17 6.88 1.30 -0.32
C GLY A 17 5.62 2.13 -0.21
N ASP A 18 4.66 1.93 -1.11
CA ASP A 18 3.38 2.63 -1.05
C ASP A 18 2.47 2.01 0.01
N ILE A 19 1.53 2.80 0.53
CA ILE A 19 0.52 2.31 1.46
C ILE A 19 -0.84 2.33 0.76
N ILE A 20 -1.51 1.18 0.77
CA ILE A 20 -2.87 1.05 0.26
C ILE A 20 -3.85 1.27 1.41
N ILE A 21 -4.84 2.12 1.20
CA ILE A 21 -5.92 2.32 2.16
C ILE A 21 -7.15 1.60 1.61
N THR A 22 -7.57 0.54 2.27
CA THR A 22 -8.73 -0.24 1.83
C THR A 22 -10.03 0.41 2.25
N ASN A 23 -11.13 -0.09 1.69
CA ASN A 23 -12.46 0.39 2.06
C ASN A 23 -12.82 0.08 3.52
N ASP A 24 -12.13 -0.89 4.12
CA ASP A 24 -12.31 -1.26 5.52
C ASP A 24 -11.36 -0.50 6.44
N ASN A 25 -10.72 0.54 5.93
CA ASN A 25 -9.76 1.36 6.68
C ASN A 25 -8.53 0.58 7.13
N GLU A 26 -8.16 -0.44 6.38
CA GLU A 26 -6.89 -1.11 6.58
C GLU A 26 -5.79 -0.30 5.87
N TYR A 27 -4.63 -0.24 6.49
CA TYR A 27 -3.47 0.45 5.92
C TYR A 27 -2.42 -0.61 5.63
N LEU A 28 -2.22 -0.88 4.34
CA LEU A 28 -1.38 -1.98 3.89
C LEU A 28 -0.12 -1.43 3.22
N LEU A 29 1.01 -1.65 3.87
CA LEU A 29 2.31 -1.28 3.29
C LEU A 29 2.74 -2.37 2.31
N ILE A 30 3.08 -1.98 1.10
CA ILE A 30 3.57 -2.91 0.09
C ILE A 30 5.06 -3.10 0.25
N GLY A 31 5.48 -4.34 0.38
CA GLY A 31 6.89 -4.68 0.51
C GLY A 31 7.29 -5.80 -0.44
N TRP A 32 8.54 -6.17 -0.34
CA TRP A 32 9.13 -7.24 -1.13
C TRP A 32 9.92 -8.16 -0.21
N ASP A 33 9.67 -9.45 -0.31
CA ASP A 33 10.40 -10.44 0.43
C ASP A 33 11.52 -11.00 -0.44
N TYR A 34 12.75 -10.66 -0.11
CA TYR A 34 13.91 -11.07 -0.90
C TYR A 34 14.20 -12.56 -0.77
N HIS A 35 13.79 -13.21 0.31
CA HIS A 35 14.01 -14.64 0.48
C HIS A 35 13.14 -15.46 -0.46
N THR A 36 11.87 -15.10 -0.56
CA THR A 36 10.92 -15.85 -1.40
C THR A 36 10.74 -15.23 -2.77
N GLN A 37 11.27 -14.01 -2.99
CA GLN A 37 11.09 -13.26 -4.23
C GLN A 37 9.61 -12.98 -4.51
N LYS A 38 8.87 -12.65 -3.45
CA LYS A 38 7.43 -12.40 -3.55
C LYS A 38 7.06 -11.04 -2.99
N ALA A 39 5.97 -10.48 -3.53
CA ALA A 39 5.41 -9.24 -3.02
C ALA A 39 4.60 -9.52 -1.76
N ILE A 40 4.64 -8.61 -0.81
CA ILE A 40 3.90 -8.75 0.44
C ILE A 40 3.13 -7.48 0.74
N THR A 41 2.05 -7.61 1.51
CA THR A 41 1.41 -6.48 2.16
C THR A 41 1.50 -6.66 3.67
N ILE A 42 1.75 -5.56 4.36
CA ILE A 42 1.84 -5.55 5.82
C ILE A 42 0.77 -4.60 6.34
N ASP A 43 -0.18 -5.14 7.12
CA ASP A 43 -1.20 -4.30 7.76
C ASP A 43 -0.55 -3.63 8.96
N ILE A 44 -0.28 -2.33 8.83
CA ILE A 44 0.48 -1.60 9.84
C ILE A 44 -0.29 -1.32 11.12
N LYS A 45 -1.60 -1.57 11.12
CA LYS A 45 -2.44 -1.41 12.32
C LYS A 45 -2.56 -2.68 13.14
N LYS A 46 -2.24 -3.83 12.55
CA LYS A 46 -2.32 -5.11 13.25
C LYS A 46 -0.97 -5.48 13.84
N THR A 47 -1.00 -6.17 14.97
CA THR A 47 0.22 -6.62 15.65
C THR A 47 0.53 -8.09 15.38
N THR A 48 -0.46 -8.86 14.91
CA THR A 48 -0.26 -10.28 14.59
C THR A 48 -0.98 -10.61 13.30
N ASN A 49 -0.49 -11.64 12.60
CA ASN A 49 -1.07 -12.09 11.32
C ASN A 49 -1.30 -10.95 10.34
N ASN A 50 -0.31 -10.06 10.29
CA ASN A 50 -0.43 -8.81 9.54
C ASN A 50 0.27 -8.83 8.18
N VAL A 51 0.89 -9.94 7.82
CA VAL A 51 1.60 -10.08 6.54
C VAL A 51 0.83 -11.01 5.62
N ARG A 52 0.62 -10.56 4.39
CA ARG A 52 0.03 -11.38 3.33
C ARG A 52 1.00 -11.47 2.17
N ILE A 53 1.19 -12.66 1.67
CA ILE A 53 2.15 -12.94 0.58
C ILE A 53 1.40 -13.09 -0.74
N PHE A 54 1.92 -12.44 -1.78
CA PHE A 54 1.40 -12.53 -3.14
C PHE A 54 2.53 -13.02 -4.05
N GLU A 55 2.18 -13.81 -5.05
CA GLU A 55 3.18 -14.30 -6.01
C GLU A 55 3.80 -13.15 -6.81
N TYR A 56 2.98 -12.18 -7.22
CA TYR A 56 3.42 -11.05 -8.03
C TYR A 56 2.78 -9.77 -7.53
N ILE A 57 3.47 -8.64 -7.72
CA ILE A 57 2.93 -7.33 -7.35
C ILE A 57 1.66 -7.02 -8.15
N GLU A 58 1.53 -7.57 -9.35
CA GLU A 58 0.33 -7.39 -10.16
C GLU A 58 -0.93 -7.90 -9.47
N GLU A 59 -0.81 -8.93 -8.65
CA GLU A 59 -1.94 -9.43 -7.88
C GLU A 59 -2.42 -8.41 -6.85
N ILE A 60 -1.48 -7.69 -6.24
CA ILE A 60 -1.80 -6.62 -5.31
C ILE A 60 -2.51 -5.49 -6.06
N ARG A 61 -1.99 -5.10 -7.21
CA ARG A 61 -2.56 -4.05 -8.04
C ARG A 61 -3.97 -4.38 -8.49
N GLU A 62 -4.20 -5.63 -8.84
CA GLU A 62 -5.51 -6.09 -9.28
C GLU A 62 -6.51 -6.13 -8.11
N LYS A 63 -6.10 -6.69 -6.99
CA LYS A 63 -6.95 -6.83 -5.82
C LYS A 63 -7.39 -5.48 -5.24
N TYR A 64 -6.48 -4.52 -5.25
CA TYR A 64 -6.72 -3.21 -4.64
C TYR A 64 -6.79 -2.08 -5.66
N ALA A 65 -7.20 -2.41 -6.89
CA ALA A 65 -7.20 -1.47 -8.01
C ALA A 65 -8.01 -0.20 -7.74
N ASN A 66 -9.08 -0.32 -6.97
CA ASN A 66 -9.97 0.81 -6.66
C ASN A 66 -9.69 1.46 -5.30
N CYS A 67 -8.65 1.02 -4.63
CA CYS A 67 -8.28 1.57 -3.33
C CYS A 67 -7.34 2.76 -3.50
N ARG A 68 -7.39 3.68 -2.53
CA ARG A 68 -6.46 4.81 -2.51
C ARG A 68 -5.07 4.32 -2.13
N VAL A 69 -4.08 5.03 -2.64
CA VAL A 69 -2.68 4.73 -2.34
C VAL A 69 -1.99 6.01 -1.88
N ILE A 70 -1.22 5.91 -0.81
CA ILE A 70 -0.32 6.97 -0.38
C ILE A 70 1.05 6.60 -0.93
N PRO A 71 1.60 7.39 -1.87
CA PRO A 71 2.91 7.10 -2.44
C PRO A 71 4.02 7.14 -1.38
N ALA A 72 5.03 6.31 -1.55
CA ALA A 72 6.15 6.23 -0.60
C ALA A 72 6.78 7.58 -0.32
N GLY A 73 6.88 8.43 -1.34
CA GLY A 73 7.48 9.77 -1.19
C GLY A 73 6.65 10.74 -0.36
N GLU A 74 5.37 10.42 -0.11
CA GLU A 74 4.48 11.25 0.71
C GLU A 74 4.25 10.68 2.11
N ILE A 75 4.90 9.56 2.42
CA ILE A 75 4.76 8.94 3.72
C ILE A 75 5.77 9.55 4.67
N THR A 76 5.26 10.11 5.77
CA THR A 76 6.11 10.62 6.82
C THR A 76 5.95 9.74 8.05
N MET A 77 7.06 9.15 8.47
CA MET A 77 7.11 8.40 9.72
C MET A 77 7.83 9.24 10.75
N THR A 78 7.16 9.48 11.86
CA THR A 78 7.76 10.23 12.96
C THR A 78 8.13 9.26 14.07
N PHE A 79 9.41 9.24 14.38
CA PHE A 79 9.91 8.45 15.50
C PHE A 79 10.13 9.39 16.67
N PHE A 80 9.63 9.00 17.81
CA PHE A 80 9.78 9.80 19.02
C PHE A 80 10.92 9.28 19.87
N GLU A 81 11.60 10.23 20.37
CA GLU A 81 12.55 9.96 21.41
C GLU A 81 11.85 10.02 22.76
#